data_9dabd2561bbb32dd742b25f35391300f
#
_entry.id   9dabd2561bbb32dd742b25f35391300f
#
_cell.length_a   1.000
_cell.length_b   1.000
_cell.length_c   1.000
_cell.angle_alpha   90.00
_cell.angle_beta   90.00
_cell.angle_gamma   90.00
#
_symmetry.space_group_name_H-M   'P 1'
#
loop_
_entity.id
_entity.type
_entity.pdbx_description
1 polymer ?
#
loop_
_entity_poly.entity_id
_entity_poly.type
_entity_poly.pdbx_seq_one_letter_code
_entity_poly.pdbx_strand_id
1 'polypeptide(L)'
;MELMLQNLNQPVKLSFNNEVEITIKREDKIHPYISGNKFRKLKYNLIAAKEQGYATLLTFGGAFSNHIAATAATGYEFGFKTIGIIRGDELDQKINENPTLAFASKSGMHLKFISRALYKQKNESYFLDELKQEFDNFYLLPEGGTNELAIKGCEEILTKDDQFFDYICVSVGTGGTIAGLINSAKDHQKVLGFPALKGNFLFDEIKKYTKSNKNWSLINDYHFGGYGKINSDLITFINKFKIETEIPLDPIYTGKMLYGVIDMIKNDYFNRNTKILIIHTGGLQGIQGMNVKLQQKGLPLIN
;
A
#
# COMPACT_ATOMS: atom_id res chain seq x y z
N MET A 1 16.24 -7.74 -9.92
CA MET A 1 15.58 -6.44 -9.58
C MET A 1 16.52 -5.68 -8.66
N GLU A 2 17.53 -5.04 -9.23
CA GLU A 2 18.46 -4.18 -8.49
C GLU A 2 17.92 -2.76 -8.48
N LEU A 3 17.80 -2.18 -7.29
CA LEU A 3 17.47 -0.78 -7.10
C LEU A 3 18.74 0.03 -7.01
N MET A 4 18.89 1.04 -7.83
CA MET A 4 19.75 2.17 -7.49
C MET A 4 19.04 2.96 -6.37
N LEU A 5 19.24 2.56 -5.12
CA LEU A 5 18.70 3.26 -3.95
C LEU A 5 19.54 4.51 -3.71
N GLN A 6 19.15 5.62 -4.33
CA GLN A 6 19.46 6.93 -3.81
C GLN A 6 18.75 7.14 -2.48
N ASN A 7 19.29 7.98 -1.60
CA ASN A 7 18.61 8.34 -0.36
C ASN A 7 17.21 8.88 -0.68
N LEU A 8 16.18 8.11 -0.31
CA LEU A 8 14.77 8.44 -0.56
C LEU A 8 14.17 9.35 0.52
N ASN A 9 14.94 9.73 1.53
CA ASN A 9 14.48 10.57 2.63
C ASN A 9 14.41 12.03 2.20
N GLN A 10 13.20 12.60 2.22
CA GLN A 10 12.93 13.99 1.87
C GLN A 10 12.41 14.72 3.12
N PRO A 11 13.21 15.61 3.75
CA PRO A 11 12.71 16.48 4.83
C PRO A 11 11.57 17.36 4.36
N VAL A 12 10.56 17.55 5.20
CA VAL A 12 9.38 18.38 4.92
C VAL A 12 9.45 19.64 5.78
N LYS A 13 9.49 20.80 5.12
CA LYS A 13 9.55 22.09 5.80
C LYS A 13 8.16 22.56 6.23
N LEU A 14 7.65 21.95 7.30
CA LEU A 14 6.45 22.42 8.01
C LEU A 14 6.86 22.88 9.40
N SER A 15 6.36 24.02 9.85
CA SER A 15 6.68 24.56 11.18
C SER A 15 5.62 24.16 12.20
N PHE A 16 6.05 23.58 13.31
CA PHE A 16 5.21 23.20 14.44
C PHE A 16 5.73 23.85 15.72
N ASN A 17 4.83 24.22 16.63
CA ASN A 17 5.18 24.87 17.90
C ASN A 17 6.06 24.02 18.80
N ASN A 18 5.96 22.69 18.68
CA ASN A 18 6.71 21.70 19.45
C ASN A 18 8.03 21.24 18.78
N GLU A 19 8.45 21.93 17.71
CA GLU A 19 9.70 21.64 17.00
C GLU A 19 9.85 20.18 16.52
N VAL A 20 8.73 19.53 16.20
CA VAL A 20 8.70 18.19 15.59
C VAL A 20 9.19 18.27 14.16
N GLU A 21 10.11 17.38 13.79
CA GLU A 21 10.65 17.27 12.44
C GLU A 21 10.01 16.11 11.68
N ILE A 22 9.58 16.35 10.45
CA ILE A 22 9.01 15.33 9.56
C ILE A 22 9.98 15.10 8.40
N THR A 23 10.26 13.83 8.14
CA THR A 23 10.93 13.36 6.91
C THR A 23 10.03 12.32 6.24
N ILE A 24 9.86 12.43 4.92
CA ILE A 24 9.12 11.45 4.13
C ILE A 24 10.09 10.57 3.38
N LYS A 25 10.04 9.27 3.63
CA LYS A 25 10.74 8.27 2.81
C LYS A 25 9.92 8.00 1.55
N ARG A 26 10.45 8.44 0.42
CA ARG A 26 9.79 8.47 -0.89
C ARG A 26 9.85 7.10 -1.59
N GLU A 27 9.30 6.06 -0.96
CA GLU A 27 9.19 4.73 -1.58
C GLU A 27 8.33 4.75 -2.86
N ASP A 28 7.46 5.74 -3.02
CA ASP A 28 6.69 6.01 -4.24
C ASP A 28 7.57 6.27 -5.47
N LYS A 29 8.82 6.70 -5.30
CA LYS A 29 9.78 6.97 -6.39
C LYS A 29 10.64 5.78 -6.79
N ILE A 30 10.53 4.63 -6.12
CA ILE A 30 11.34 3.45 -6.41
C ILE A 30 11.13 2.97 -7.84
N HIS A 31 9.89 2.98 -8.30
CA HIS A 31 9.53 2.50 -9.62
C HIS A 31 8.25 3.20 -10.11
N PRO A 32 8.13 3.58 -11.38
CA PRO A 32 6.99 4.35 -11.87
C PRO A 32 5.65 3.60 -11.77
N TYR A 33 5.64 2.29 -11.95
CA TYR A 33 4.43 1.47 -11.99
C TYR A 33 4.33 0.45 -10.85
N ILE A 34 5.45 -0.17 -10.46
CA ILE A 34 5.52 -1.09 -9.32
C ILE A 34 5.90 -0.28 -8.08
N SER A 35 5.07 0.69 -7.75
CA SER A 35 5.41 1.78 -6.86
C SER A 35 5.33 1.38 -5.38
N GLY A 36 6.21 1.99 -4.60
CA GLY A 36 6.19 1.94 -3.15
C GLY A 36 6.32 0.55 -2.55
N ASN A 37 5.53 0.29 -1.53
CA ASN A 37 5.57 -0.97 -0.79
C ASN A 37 5.26 -2.21 -1.66
N LYS A 38 4.66 -2.05 -2.85
CA LYS A 38 4.37 -3.18 -3.74
C LYS A 38 5.64 -3.71 -4.39
N PHE A 39 6.59 -2.83 -4.72
CA PHE A 39 7.91 -3.23 -5.18
C PHE A 39 8.62 -4.13 -4.14
N ARG A 40 8.65 -3.68 -2.89
CA ARG A 40 9.23 -4.42 -1.78
C ARG A 40 8.58 -5.79 -1.59
N LYS A 41 7.25 -5.83 -1.58
CA LYS A 41 6.46 -7.07 -1.42
C LYS A 41 6.66 -8.06 -2.56
N LEU A 42 6.79 -7.58 -3.79
CA LEU A 42 6.93 -8.45 -4.96
C LEU A 42 8.36 -8.98 -5.13
N LYS A 43 9.38 -8.28 -4.68
CA LYS A 43 10.79 -8.59 -4.89
C LYS A 43 11.13 -10.07 -4.65
N TYR A 44 10.95 -10.57 -3.45
CA TYR A 44 11.29 -11.94 -3.09
C TYR A 44 10.28 -12.97 -3.60
N ASN A 45 9.02 -12.57 -3.78
CA ASN A 45 8.01 -13.42 -4.41
C ASN A 45 8.36 -13.73 -5.87
N LEU A 46 8.88 -12.75 -6.63
CA LEU A 46 9.32 -12.97 -8.01
C LEU A 46 10.55 -13.88 -8.10
N ILE A 47 11.50 -13.70 -7.17
CA ILE A 47 12.67 -14.60 -7.08
C ILE A 47 12.19 -16.02 -6.85
N ALA A 48 11.34 -16.24 -5.83
CA ALA A 48 10.82 -17.56 -5.51
C ALA A 48 9.98 -18.16 -6.65
N ALA A 49 9.13 -17.36 -7.31
CA ALA A 49 8.37 -17.82 -8.46
C ALA A 49 9.28 -18.32 -9.59
N LYS A 50 10.34 -17.57 -9.89
CA LYS A 50 11.31 -17.91 -10.93
C LYS A 50 12.12 -19.15 -10.58
N GLU A 51 12.62 -19.25 -9.34
CA GLU A 51 13.39 -20.41 -8.84
C GLU A 51 12.56 -21.69 -8.84
N GLN A 52 11.24 -21.59 -8.60
CA GLN A 52 10.30 -22.71 -8.64
C GLN A 52 9.76 -23.00 -10.05
N GLY A 53 10.23 -22.29 -11.08
CA GLY A 53 9.86 -22.53 -12.47
C GLY A 53 8.46 -22.02 -12.88
N TYR A 54 7.83 -21.15 -12.08
CA TYR A 54 6.54 -20.58 -12.47
C TYR A 54 6.71 -19.49 -13.53
N ALA A 55 5.90 -19.56 -14.58
CA ALA A 55 5.79 -18.55 -15.63
C ALA A 55 4.60 -17.61 -15.44
N THR A 56 3.70 -17.96 -14.52
CA THR A 56 2.43 -17.25 -14.30
C THR A 56 2.29 -16.83 -12.84
N LEU A 57 1.89 -15.58 -12.60
CA LEU A 57 1.53 -15.06 -11.28
C LEU A 57 0.02 -14.88 -11.21
N LEU A 58 -0.62 -15.40 -10.16
CA LEU A 58 -2.03 -15.16 -9.90
C LEU A 58 -2.21 -14.38 -8.61
N THR A 59 -3.09 -13.38 -8.62
CA THR A 59 -3.39 -12.59 -7.43
C THR A 59 -4.85 -12.16 -7.36
N PHE A 60 -5.24 -11.61 -6.20
CA PHE A 60 -6.58 -11.15 -5.87
C PHE A 60 -6.62 -9.65 -5.61
N GLY A 61 -7.72 -9.00 -5.99
CA GLY A 61 -7.92 -7.59 -5.66
C GLY A 61 -9.29 -7.04 -6.04
N GLY A 62 -9.59 -5.85 -5.53
CA GLY A 62 -10.74 -5.07 -6.00
C GLY A 62 -10.36 -4.20 -7.20
N ALA A 63 -11.36 -3.55 -7.80
CA ALA A 63 -11.24 -2.72 -9.00
C ALA A 63 -10.22 -1.57 -8.92
N PHE A 64 -9.88 -1.10 -7.75
CA PHE A 64 -8.92 0.00 -7.53
C PHE A 64 -7.70 -0.47 -6.72
N SER A 65 -7.37 -1.75 -6.84
CA SER A 65 -6.28 -2.35 -6.08
C SER A 65 -4.91 -1.94 -6.62
N ASN A 66 -4.12 -1.25 -5.77
CA ASN A 66 -2.71 -0.95 -6.07
C ASN A 66 -1.87 -2.22 -6.26
N HIS A 67 -2.31 -3.34 -5.66
CA HIS A 67 -1.63 -4.62 -5.83
C HIS A 67 -1.89 -5.24 -7.20
N ILE A 68 -3.11 -5.18 -7.70
CA ILE A 68 -3.46 -5.62 -9.08
C ILE A 68 -2.61 -4.85 -10.10
N ALA A 69 -2.60 -3.51 -10.02
CA ALA A 69 -1.81 -2.69 -10.93
C ALA A 69 -0.31 -3.02 -10.88
N ALA A 70 0.25 -3.14 -9.67
CA ALA A 70 1.66 -3.46 -9.49
C ALA A 70 2.01 -4.87 -9.99
N THR A 71 1.16 -5.88 -9.78
CA THR A 71 1.38 -7.24 -10.28
C THR A 71 1.30 -7.28 -11.81
N ALA A 72 0.37 -6.55 -12.43
CA ALA A 72 0.27 -6.44 -13.87
C ALA A 72 1.54 -5.80 -14.48
N ALA A 73 1.97 -4.67 -13.93
CA ALA A 73 3.22 -4.01 -14.35
C ALA A 73 4.44 -4.92 -14.18
N THR A 74 4.48 -5.70 -13.10
CA THR A 74 5.54 -6.68 -12.83
C THR A 74 5.58 -7.77 -13.89
N GLY A 75 4.42 -8.30 -14.30
CA GLY A 75 4.34 -9.28 -15.38
C GLY A 75 4.89 -8.75 -16.68
N TYR A 76 4.45 -7.54 -17.07
CA TYR A 76 4.93 -6.87 -18.27
C TYR A 76 6.45 -6.67 -18.28
N GLU A 77 7.01 -6.22 -17.14
CA GLU A 77 8.43 -5.84 -17.05
C GLU A 77 9.37 -7.04 -16.88
N PHE A 78 8.95 -8.06 -16.12
CA PHE A 78 9.81 -9.20 -15.78
C PHE A 78 9.46 -10.49 -16.53
N GLY A 79 8.53 -10.42 -17.51
CA GLY A 79 8.21 -11.52 -18.41
C GLY A 79 7.35 -12.62 -17.79
N PHE A 80 6.55 -12.32 -16.76
CA PHE A 80 5.54 -13.24 -16.23
C PHE A 80 4.17 -13.00 -16.86
N LYS A 81 3.44 -14.07 -17.16
CA LYS A 81 2.00 -13.98 -17.37
C LYS A 81 1.34 -13.61 -16.04
N THR A 82 0.30 -12.79 -16.07
CA THR A 82 -0.38 -12.37 -14.86
C THR A 82 -1.88 -12.61 -14.93
N ILE A 83 -2.47 -13.07 -13.83
CA ILE A 83 -3.90 -13.31 -13.68
C ILE A 83 -4.38 -12.54 -12.45
N GLY A 84 -5.37 -11.70 -12.63
CA GLY A 84 -6.03 -10.94 -11.56
C GLY A 84 -7.45 -11.45 -11.32
N ILE A 85 -7.70 -12.02 -10.16
CA ILE A 85 -9.05 -12.38 -9.73
C ILE A 85 -9.69 -11.15 -9.10
N ILE A 86 -10.65 -10.58 -9.80
CA ILE A 86 -11.25 -9.27 -9.48
C ILE A 86 -12.57 -9.44 -8.76
N ARG A 87 -12.70 -8.75 -7.61
CA ARG A 87 -13.92 -8.74 -6.82
C ARG A 87 -15.00 -7.87 -7.45
N GLY A 88 -16.09 -8.47 -7.93
CA GLY A 88 -17.26 -7.83 -8.52
C GLY A 88 -17.39 -8.21 -9.99
N ASP A 89 -18.26 -9.17 -10.26
CA ASP A 89 -18.60 -9.66 -11.61
C ASP A 89 -19.24 -8.58 -12.49
N GLU A 90 -19.93 -7.63 -11.89
CA GLU A 90 -20.50 -6.48 -12.57
C GLU A 90 -19.49 -5.53 -13.22
N LEU A 91 -18.21 -5.73 -12.96
CA LEU A 91 -17.13 -4.86 -13.46
C LEU A 91 -16.51 -5.32 -14.77
N ASP A 92 -16.84 -6.52 -15.24
CA ASP A 92 -16.28 -7.10 -16.46
C ASP A 92 -16.50 -6.19 -17.69
N GLN A 93 -17.71 -5.67 -17.83
CA GLN A 93 -18.04 -4.76 -18.93
C GLN A 93 -17.53 -3.32 -18.74
N LYS A 94 -16.92 -3.02 -17.60
CA LYS A 94 -16.47 -1.67 -17.20
C LYS A 94 -14.95 -1.53 -17.07
N ILE A 95 -14.20 -2.42 -17.69
CA ILE A 95 -12.73 -2.41 -17.63
C ILE A 95 -12.18 -1.05 -18.07
N ASN A 96 -12.65 -0.54 -19.20
CA ASN A 96 -12.16 0.71 -19.79
C ASN A 96 -12.61 1.96 -19.03
N GLU A 97 -13.64 1.87 -18.19
CA GLU A 97 -14.12 2.96 -17.34
C GLU A 97 -13.32 3.06 -16.04
N ASN A 98 -12.56 2.02 -15.72
CA ASN A 98 -11.77 1.95 -14.49
C ASN A 98 -10.28 2.05 -14.81
N PRO A 99 -9.60 3.14 -14.44
CA PRO A 99 -8.19 3.36 -14.80
C PRO A 99 -7.24 2.26 -14.34
N THR A 100 -7.49 1.66 -13.18
CA THR A 100 -6.66 0.57 -12.62
C THR A 100 -6.83 -0.73 -13.41
N LEU A 101 -8.08 -1.10 -13.75
CA LEU A 101 -8.36 -2.31 -14.55
C LEU A 101 -7.91 -2.13 -15.99
N ALA A 102 -8.14 -0.96 -16.59
CA ALA A 102 -7.66 -0.63 -17.92
C ALA A 102 -6.12 -0.70 -18.01
N PHE A 103 -5.41 -0.17 -17.00
CA PHE A 103 -3.97 -0.28 -16.90
C PHE A 103 -3.52 -1.75 -16.78
N ALA A 104 -4.14 -2.53 -15.90
CA ALA A 104 -3.79 -3.93 -15.71
C ALA A 104 -4.00 -4.75 -16.99
N SER A 105 -5.14 -4.57 -17.68
CA SER A 105 -5.43 -5.19 -18.97
C SER A 105 -4.42 -4.80 -20.05
N LYS A 106 -4.10 -3.50 -20.18
CA LYS A 106 -3.09 -3.00 -21.14
C LYS A 106 -1.69 -3.54 -20.85
N SER A 107 -1.38 -3.85 -19.58
CA SER A 107 -0.13 -4.50 -19.18
C SER A 107 -0.14 -6.01 -19.42
N GLY A 108 -1.17 -6.56 -20.07
CA GLY A 108 -1.27 -7.97 -20.41
C GLY A 108 -1.82 -8.89 -19.31
N MET A 109 -2.37 -8.34 -18.24
CA MET A 109 -3.01 -9.15 -17.18
C MET A 109 -4.34 -9.72 -17.65
N HIS A 110 -4.51 -11.03 -17.54
CA HIS A 110 -5.81 -11.66 -17.67
C HIS A 110 -6.67 -11.34 -16.45
N LEU A 111 -7.85 -10.72 -16.65
CA LEU A 111 -8.76 -10.33 -15.59
C LEU A 111 -9.92 -11.30 -15.52
N LYS A 112 -10.07 -12.03 -14.40
CA LYS A 112 -11.23 -12.86 -14.11
C LYS A 112 -12.09 -12.19 -13.05
N PHE A 113 -13.32 -11.86 -13.42
CA PHE A 113 -14.27 -11.22 -12.51
C PHE A 113 -15.12 -12.27 -11.81
N ILE A 114 -15.25 -12.17 -10.50
CA ILE A 114 -16.07 -13.09 -9.69
C ILE A 114 -16.96 -12.31 -8.72
N SER A 115 -18.08 -12.93 -8.35
CA SER A 115 -19.01 -12.32 -7.40
C SER A 115 -18.36 -12.01 -6.05
N ARG A 116 -18.88 -11.02 -5.33
CA ARG A 116 -18.38 -10.69 -3.99
C ARG A 116 -18.54 -11.83 -3.00
N ALA A 117 -19.53 -12.70 -3.20
CA ALA A 117 -19.74 -13.89 -2.37
C ALA A 117 -18.62 -14.92 -2.59
N LEU A 118 -18.32 -15.25 -3.85
CA LEU A 118 -17.24 -16.17 -4.20
C LEU A 118 -15.87 -15.63 -3.81
N TYR A 119 -15.64 -14.32 -3.95
CA TYR A 119 -14.39 -13.68 -3.57
C TYR A 119 -14.05 -13.82 -2.06
N LYS A 120 -15.05 -13.95 -1.18
CA LYS A 120 -14.81 -14.21 0.24
C LYS A 120 -14.18 -15.58 0.49
N GLN A 121 -14.32 -16.49 -0.45
CA GLN A 121 -13.83 -17.86 -0.38
C GLN A 121 -12.44 -18.06 -1.03
N LYS A 122 -11.77 -16.94 -1.39
CA LYS A 122 -10.47 -16.94 -2.11
C LYS A 122 -9.33 -17.71 -1.44
N ASN A 123 -9.43 -17.98 -0.14
CA ASN A 123 -8.43 -18.75 0.62
C ASN A 123 -8.85 -20.21 0.85
N GLU A 124 -10.05 -20.61 0.43
CA GLU A 124 -10.55 -21.97 0.59
C GLU A 124 -9.84 -22.89 -0.42
N SER A 125 -9.46 -24.10 0.03
CA SER A 125 -8.68 -25.04 -0.79
C SER A 125 -9.41 -25.42 -2.09
N TYR A 126 -10.72 -25.70 -1.99
CA TYR A 126 -11.51 -26.08 -3.16
C TYR A 126 -11.50 -24.99 -4.24
N PHE A 127 -11.59 -23.69 -3.84
CA PHE A 127 -11.59 -22.59 -4.80
C PHE A 127 -10.21 -22.40 -5.45
N LEU A 128 -9.13 -22.60 -4.68
CA LEU A 128 -7.77 -22.57 -5.23
C LEU A 128 -7.53 -23.75 -6.19
N ASP A 129 -8.12 -24.91 -5.92
CA ASP A 129 -8.02 -26.07 -6.81
C ASP A 129 -8.83 -25.89 -8.10
N GLU A 130 -10.00 -25.24 -8.05
CA GLU A 130 -10.72 -24.79 -9.26
C GLU A 130 -9.88 -23.83 -10.12
N LEU A 131 -9.20 -22.85 -9.48
CA LEU A 131 -8.31 -21.95 -10.21
C LEU A 131 -7.11 -22.67 -10.84
N LYS A 132 -6.56 -23.71 -10.20
CA LYS A 132 -5.50 -24.54 -10.78
C LYS A 132 -5.99 -25.37 -11.98
N GLN A 133 -7.23 -25.88 -11.93
CA GLN A 133 -7.84 -26.57 -13.06
C GLN A 133 -8.07 -25.64 -14.25
N GLU A 134 -8.40 -24.37 -14.01
CA GLU A 134 -8.68 -23.39 -15.06
C GLU A 134 -7.42 -22.76 -15.65
N PHE A 135 -6.43 -22.47 -14.82
CA PHE A 135 -5.24 -21.68 -15.20
C PHE A 135 -3.92 -22.45 -15.15
N ASP A 136 -3.97 -23.76 -14.99
CA ASP A 136 -2.79 -24.62 -14.83
C ASP A 136 -1.87 -24.20 -13.68
N ASN A 137 -0.57 -24.11 -13.94
CA ASN A 137 0.44 -23.89 -12.94
C ASN A 137 0.73 -22.39 -12.77
N PHE A 138 0.45 -21.83 -11.60
CA PHE A 138 0.72 -20.44 -11.26
C PHE A 138 1.32 -20.28 -9.86
N TYR A 139 2.10 -19.23 -9.67
CA TYR A 139 2.56 -18.79 -8.37
C TYR A 139 1.50 -17.88 -7.74
N LEU A 140 1.00 -18.25 -6.56
CA LEU A 140 -0.04 -17.52 -5.86
C LEU A 140 0.54 -16.36 -5.06
N LEU A 141 0.12 -15.15 -5.40
CA LEU A 141 0.34 -13.95 -4.61
C LEU A 141 -0.94 -13.63 -3.83
N PRO A 142 -0.93 -13.64 -2.48
CA PRO A 142 -2.11 -13.32 -1.68
C PRO A 142 -2.67 -11.91 -1.95
N GLU A 143 -3.92 -11.66 -1.55
CA GLU A 143 -4.51 -10.31 -1.63
C GLU A 143 -3.63 -9.26 -0.94
N GLY A 144 -3.35 -8.15 -1.64
CA GLY A 144 -2.43 -7.12 -1.16
C GLY A 144 -0.97 -7.54 -1.10
N GLY A 145 -0.63 -8.76 -1.55
CA GLY A 145 0.72 -9.31 -1.61
C GLY A 145 1.32 -9.61 -0.25
N THR A 146 0.53 -9.99 0.77
CA THR A 146 1.05 -10.18 2.13
C THR A 146 1.35 -11.66 2.41
N ASN A 147 2.61 -12.00 2.53
CA ASN A 147 3.17 -13.28 2.97
C ASN A 147 4.57 -13.04 3.56
N GLU A 148 5.24 -14.07 4.04
CA GLU A 148 6.58 -13.96 4.66
C GLU A 148 7.62 -13.35 3.72
N LEU A 149 7.63 -13.70 2.43
CA LEU A 149 8.56 -13.13 1.44
C LEU A 149 8.31 -11.63 1.21
N ALA A 150 7.04 -11.21 1.24
CA ALA A 150 6.69 -9.80 1.15
C ALA A 150 7.13 -9.01 2.38
N ILE A 151 7.04 -9.61 3.57
CA ILE A 151 7.50 -9.00 4.82
C ILE A 151 9.01 -8.85 4.80
N LYS A 152 9.74 -9.91 4.39
CA LYS A 152 11.20 -9.84 4.17
C LYS A 152 11.60 -8.68 3.26
N GLY A 153 10.85 -8.47 2.16
CA GLY A 153 11.09 -7.33 1.27
C GLY A 153 10.78 -5.98 1.92
N CYS A 154 9.77 -5.90 2.78
CA CYS A 154 9.42 -4.70 3.51
C CYS A 154 10.38 -4.40 4.68
N GLU A 155 11.09 -5.39 5.23
CA GLU A 155 12.17 -5.18 6.20
C GLU A 155 13.32 -4.33 5.63
N GLU A 156 13.49 -4.30 4.30
CA GLU A 156 14.51 -3.50 3.61
C GLU A 156 14.11 -2.01 3.43
N ILE A 157 12.91 -1.60 3.83
CA ILE A 157 12.49 -0.20 3.73
C ILE A 157 13.33 0.68 4.65
N LEU A 158 13.60 0.22 5.87
CA LEU A 158 14.46 0.91 6.80
C LEU A 158 15.92 0.59 6.51
N THR A 159 16.74 1.64 6.49
CA THR A 159 18.17 1.58 6.25
C THR A 159 18.96 2.09 7.44
N LYS A 160 20.29 2.10 7.35
CA LYS A 160 21.15 2.69 8.37
C LYS A 160 20.89 4.19 8.55
N ASP A 161 20.45 4.87 7.49
CA ASP A 161 20.18 6.30 7.48
C ASP A 161 18.88 6.66 8.23
N ASP A 162 18.11 5.65 8.65
CA ASP A 162 16.83 5.86 9.36
C ASP A 162 16.94 5.66 10.87
N GLN A 163 18.14 5.39 11.39
CA GLN A 163 18.33 5.00 12.80
C GLN A 163 18.08 6.14 13.81
N PHE A 164 18.11 7.40 13.37
CA PHE A 164 17.94 8.57 14.25
C PHE A 164 16.49 9.05 14.39
N PHE A 165 15.53 8.42 13.71
CA PHE A 165 14.11 8.75 13.89
C PHE A 165 13.54 8.07 15.13
N ASP A 166 12.67 8.78 15.84
CA ASP A 166 11.98 8.29 17.04
C ASP A 166 10.73 7.49 16.68
N TYR A 167 10.02 7.95 15.66
CA TYR A 167 8.79 7.33 15.17
C TYR A 167 8.87 7.02 13.68
N ILE A 168 8.25 5.89 13.32
CA ILE A 168 8.07 5.46 11.93
C ILE A 168 6.58 5.34 11.69
N CYS A 169 6.01 6.17 10.81
CA CYS A 169 4.60 6.19 10.50
C CYS A 169 4.32 5.55 9.14
N VAL A 170 3.34 4.64 9.09
CA VAL A 170 2.97 3.93 7.87
C VAL A 170 1.47 3.70 7.77
N SER A 171 0.90 3.84 6.57
CA SER A 171 -0.48 3.46 6.29
C SER A 171 -0.65 1.94 6.24
N VAL A 172 -1.76 1.43 6.77
CA VAL A 172 -2.02 -0.01 6.90
C VAL A 172 -3.23 -0.43 6.07
N GLY A 173 -3.00 -1.40 5.18
CA GLY A 173 -4.06 -2.14 4.47
C GLY A 173 -4.14 -3.58 4.99
N THR A 174 -3.32 -4.48 4.46
CA THR A 174 -3.27 -5.91 4.83
C THR A 174 -2.21 -6.24 5.91
N GLY A 175 -1.52 -5.25 6.46
CA GLY A 175 -0.58 -5.43 7.55
C GLY A 175 0.87 -5.80 7.17
N GLY A 176 1.12 -6.32 5.96
CA GLY A 176 2.47 -6.82 5.62
C GLY A 176 3.58 -5.76 5.62
N THR A 177 3.28 -4.52 5.22
CA THR A 177 4.30 -3.46 5.21
C THR A 177 4.71 -3.05 6.62
N ILE A 178 3.72 -2.82 7.48
CA ILE A 178 4.00 -2.48 8.88
C ILE A 178 4.72 -3.62 9.62
N ALA A 179 4.37 -4.88 9.32
CA ALA A 179 5.07 -6.03 9.92
C ALA A 179 6.57 -6.02 9.58
N GLY A 180 6.92 -5.75 8.30
CA GLY A 180 8.32 -5.60 7.90
C GLY A 180 9.03 -4.44 8.61
N LEU A 181 8.37 -3.29 8.74
CA LEU A 181 8.92 -2.14 9.47
C LEU A 181 9.12 -2.44 10.96
N ILE A 182 8.17 -3.11 11.62
CA ILE A 182 8.29 -3.54 13.03
C ILE A 182 9.50 -4.46 13.21
N ASN A 183 9.69 -5.41 12.30
CA ASN A 183 10.79 -6.38 12.37
C ASN A 183 12.17 -5.74 12.17
N SER A 184 12.25 -4.62 11.44
CA SER A 184 13.52 -3.94 11.10
C SER A 184 13.77 -2.67 11.92
N ALA A 185 12.77 -2.15 12.63
CA ALA A 185 12.91 -0.98 13.50
C ALA A 185 13.87 -1.27 14.68
N LYS A 186 14.57 -0.23 15.13
CA LYS A 186 15.43 -0.30 16.31
C LYS A 186 14.60 -0.24 17.61
N ASP A 187 15.15 -0.71 18.71
CA ASP A 187 14.45 -0.80 20.02
C ASP A 187 13.92 0.55 20.53
N HIS A 188 14.59 1.66 20.20
CA HIS A 188 14.14 3.00 20.57
C HIS A 188 13.07 3.57 19.65
N GLN A 189 12.90 3.00 18.44
CA GLN A 189 11.94 3.48 17.44
C GLN A 189 10.54 2.92 17.70
N LYS A 190 9.52 3.76 17.58
CA LYS A 190 8.13 3.33 17.67
C LYS A 190 7.46 3.37 16.30
N VAL A 191 6.87 2.24 15.89
CA VAL A 191 6.14 2.14 14.63
C VAL A 191 4.66 2.43 14.84
N LEU A 192 4.14 3.47 14.17
CA LEU A 192 2.72 3.83 14.20
C LEU A 192 2.06 3.45 12.88
N GLY A 193 1.08 2.55 12.96
CA GLY A 193 0.28 2.14 11.82
C GLY A 193 -1.04 2.90 11.75
N PHE A 194 -1.39 3.41 10.56
CA PHE A 194 -2.63 4.12 10.31
C PHE A 194 -3.55 3.27 9.41
N PRO A 195 -4.52 2.52 9.97
CA PRO A 195 -5.43 1.69 9.21
C PRO A 195 -6.29 2.49 8.24
N ALA A 196 -6.32 2.07 6.97
CA ALA A 196 -7.26 2.59 5.99
C ALA A 196 -8.63 1.91 6.07
N LEU A 197 -8.70 0.79 6.80
CA LEU A 197 -9.87 -0.06 7.01
C LEU A 197 -10.46 0.21 8.40
N LYS A 198 -11.78 0.06 8.52
CA LYS A 198 -12.46 0.09 9.82
C LYS A 198 -12.48 -1.32 10.43
N GLY A 199 -12.15 -1.45 11.71
CA GLY A 199 -12.20 -2.70 12.46
C GLY A 199 -10.89 -3.02 13.19
N ASN A 200 -10.93 -3.98 14.13
CA ASN A 200 -9.83 -4.30 15.02
C ASN A 200 -9.00 -5.53 14.58
N PHE A 201 -9.38 -6.19 13.48
CA PHE A 201 -8.75 -7.43 13.02
C PHE A 201 -7.29 -7.27 12.59
N LEU A 202 -6.87 -6.07 12.22
CA LEU A 202 -5.52 -5.80 11.72
C LEU A 202 -4.44 -6.05 12.77
N PHE A 203 -4.73 -5.87 14.06
CA PHE A 203 -3.76 -6.12 15.12
C PHE A 203 -3.32 -7.58 15.12
N ASP A 204 -4.26 -8.51 15.08
CA ASP A 204 -3.98 -9.95 15.08
C ASP A 204 -3.31 -10.39 13.77
N GLU A 205 -3.72 -9.81 12.63
CA GLU A 205 -3.09 -10.09 11.33
C GLU A 205 -1.62 -9.66 11.29
N ILE A 206 -1.28 -8.47 11.81
CA ILE A 206 0.09 -7.98 11.89
C ILE A 206 0.92 -8.85 12.84
N LYS A 207 0.33 -9.22 13.98
CA LYS A 207 1.00 -10.02 15.00
C LYS A 207 1.47 -11.39 14.49
N LYS A 208 0.79 -11.97 13.52
CA LYS A 208 1.20 -13.25 12.90
C LYS A 208 2.61 -13.20 12.28
N TYR A 209 3.04 -12.02 11.86
CA TYR A 209 4.28 -11.82 11.12
C TYR A 209 5.34 -11.01 11.85
N THR A 210 5.04 -10.54 13.07
CA THR A 210 6.00 -9.74 13.84
C THR A 210 6.82 -10.61 14.78
N LYS A 211 8.14 -10.38 14.79
CA LYS A 211 9.10 -11.05 15.68
C LYS A 211 9.06 -10.49 17.12
N SER A 212 8.53 -9.29 17.29
CA SER A 212 8.40 -8.59 18.56
C SER A 212 7.03 -7.94 18.70
N ASN A 213 6.46 -7.97 19.91
CA ASN A 213 5.21 -7.27 20.23
C ASN A 213 5.46 -5.88 20.85
N LYS A 214 6.72 -5.42 20.88
CA LYS A 214 7.09 -4.14 21.51
C LYS A 214 7.21 -3.04 20.45
N ASN A 215 7.01 -1.82 20.89
CA ASN A 215 7.28 -0.59 20.14
C ASN A 215 6.44 -0.37 18.87
N TRP A 216 5.19 -0.85 18.83
CA TRP A 216 4.27 -0.47 17.76
C TRP A 216 2.83 -0.31 18.25
N SER A 217 2.05 0.47 17.54
CA SER A 217 0.61 0.63 17.81
C SER A 217 -0.16 1.00 16.53
N LEU A 218 -1.48 0.77 16.54
CA LEU A 218 -2.39 1.20 15.50
C LEU A 218 -3.15 2.44 15.95
N ILE A 219 -3.19 3.46 15.09
CA ILE A 219 -3.93 4.71 15.28
C ILE A 219 -5.20 4.61 14.43
N ASN A 220 -6.31 4.29 15.07
CA ASN A 220 -7.56 3.92 14.39
C ASN A 220 -8.48 5.11 14.05
N ASP A 221 -8.15 6.32 14.50
CA ASP A 221 -9.08 7.47 14.44
C ASP A 221 -9.16 8.12 13.06
N TYR A 222 -8.18 7.87 12.18
CA TYR A 222 -8.02 8.58 10.90
C TYR A 222 -8.42 7.76 9.66
N HIS A 223 -9.27 6.75 9.80
CA HIS A 223 -9.71 5.93 8.64
C HIS A 223 -10.78 6.62 7.77
N PHE A 224 -11.34 7.78 8.19
CA PHE A 224 -12.37 8.55 7.45
C PHE A 224 -13.60 7.73 7.03
N GLY A 225 -14.07 6.81 7.90
CA GLY A 225 -15.21 5.93 7.61
C GLY A 225 -14.83 4.60 6.94
N GLY A 226 -13.54 4.34 6.67
CA GLY A 226 -13.02 3.07 6.16
C GLY A 226 -12.47 3.12 4.74
N TYR A 227 -12.28 1.94 4.15
CA TYR A 227 -11.63 1.80 2.84
C TYR A 227 -12.36 2.57 1.72
N GLY A 228 -11.60 3.42 1.01
CA GLY A 228 -12.12 4.20 -0.11
C GLY A 228 -13.15 5.28 0.27
N LYS A 229 -13.38 5.52 1.58
CA LYS A 229 -14.17 6.65 2.06
C LYS A 229 -13.27 7.86 2.24
N ILE A 230 -13.74 9.01 1.79
CA ILE A 230 -13.07 10.31 1.87
C ILE A 230 -14.11 11.41 2.07
N ASN A 231 -13.68 12.55 2.60
CA ASN A 231 -14.50 13.74 2.75
C ASN A 231 -13.77 14.98 2.18
N SER A 232 -14.45 16.13 2.18
CA SER A 232 -13.91 17.40 1.70
C SER A 232 -12.64 17.83 2.43
N ASP A 233 -12.58 17.62 3.74
CA ASP A 233 -11.44 18.05 4.56
C ASP A 233 -10.17 17.29 4.19
N LEU A 234 -10.29 15.97 3.94
CA LEU A 234 -9.16 15.16 3.48
C LEU A 234 -8.70 15.60 2.08
N ILE A 235 -9.63 15.90 1.16
CA ILE A 235 -9.28 16.37 -0.19
C ILE A 235 -8.55 17.71 -0.11
N THR A 236 -9.09 18.65 0.66
CA THR A 236 -8.47 19.98 0.89
C THR A 236 -7.06 19.82 1.46
N PHE A 237 -6.91 18.94 2.45
CA PHE A 237 -5.61 18.65 3.06
C PHE A 237 -4.61 18.10 2.05
N ILE A 238 -5.00 17.08 1.26
CA ILE A 238 -4.12 16.47 0.25
C ILE A 238 -3.64 17.49 -0.76
N ASN A 239 -4.56 18.32 -1.28
CA ASN A 239 -4.23 19.33 -2.26
C ASN A 239 -3.32 20.44 -1.68
N LYS A 240 -3.62 20.90 -0.46
CA LYS A 240 -2.79 21.87 0.26
C LYS A 240 -1.39 21.32 0.51
N PHE A 241 -1.30 20.09 1.02
CA PHE A 241 -0.02 19.45 1.30
C PHE A 241 0.84 19.34 0.03
N LYS A 242 0.24 18.96 -1.11
CA LYS A 242 0.95 18.90 -2.39
C LYS A 242 1.48 20.27 -2.83
N ILE A 243 0.68 21.34 -2.66
CA ILE A 243 1.10 22.71 -2.99
C ILE A 243 2.29 23.15 -2.13
N GLU A 244 2.26 22.86 -0.83
CA GLU A 244 3.28 23.29 0.12
C GLU A 244 4.59 22.49 0.04
N THR A 245 4.51 21.22 -0.39
CA THR A 245 5.65 20.29 -0.30
C THR A 245 6.07 19.66 -1.63
N GLU A 246 5.28 19.82 -2.68
CA GLU A 246 5.40 19.13 -3.98
C GLU A 246 5.30 17.60 -3.89
N ILE A 247 4.80 17.08 -2.77
CA ILE A 247 4.63 15.64 -2.54
C ILE A 247 3.17 15.26 -2.74
N PRO A 248 2.81 14.51 -3.80
CA PRO A 248 1.46 14.01 -4.00
C PRO A 248 1.14 12.91 -2.99
N LEU A 249 -0.12 12.81 -2.56
CA LEU A 249 -0.60 11.80 -1.64
C LEU A 249 -1.80 11.07 -2.23
N ASP A 250 -1.86 9.76 -2.09
CA ASP A 250 -3.06 9.01 -2.43
C ASP A 250 -4.15 9.20 -1.37
N PRO A 251 -5.44 9.22 -1.75
CA PRO A 251 -6.53 9.52 -0.81
C PRO A 251 -6.95 8.35 0.09
N ILE A 252 -6.45 7.14 -0.18
CA ILE A 252 -6.90 5.92 0.53
C ILE A 252 -5.99 5.61 1.71
N TYR A 253 -4.68 5.79 1.53
CA TYR A 253 -3.64 5.37 2.46
C TYR A 253 -2.80 6.55 2.97
N THR A 254 -1.91 7.09 2.12
CA THR A 254 -0.90 8.06 2.53
C THR A 254 -1.51 9.40 2.94
N GLY A 255 -2.55 9.85 2.27
CA GLY A 255 -3.27 11.09 2.62
C GLY A 255 -3.91 11.03 3.99
N LYS A 256 -4.58 9.91 4.32
CA LYS A 256 -5.20 9.70 5.64
C LYS A 256 -4.16 9.61 6.76
N MET A 257 -3.09 8.85 6.53
CA MET A 257 -1.99 8.73 7.47
C MET A 257 -1.36 10.08 7.76
N LEU A 258 -1.01 10.83 6.72
CA LEU A 258 -0.33 12.11 6.90
C LEU A 258 -1.23 13.17 7.54
N TYR A 259 -2.53 13.17 7.20
CA TYR A 259 -3.53 13.96 7.92
C TYR A 259 -3.49 13.64 9.43
N GLY A 260 -3.52 12.36 9.78
CA GLY A 260 -3.47 11.92 11.17
C GLY A 260 -2.17 12.30 11.87
N VAL A 261 -1.02 12.12 11.24
CA VAL A 261 0.28 12.50 11.83
C VAL A 261 0.32 14.01 12.12
N ILE A 262 -0.11 14.84 11.17
CA ILE A 262 -0.11 16.30 11.35
C ILE A 262 -1.11 16.73 12.42
N ASP A 263 -2.28 16.11 12.49
CA ASP A 263 -3.26 16.38 13.54
C ASP A 263 -2.70 15.99 14.92
N MET A 264 -2.06 14.81 15.03
CA MET A 264 -1.41 14.37 16.27
C MET A 264 -0.28 15.30 16.71
N ILE A 265 0.52 15.85 15.77
CA ILE A 265 1.55 16.85 16.11
C ILE A 265 0.91 18.12 16.68
N LYS A 266 -0.15 18.61 16.06
CA LYS A 266 -0.88 19.81 16.50
C LYS A 266 -1.56 19.65 17.87
N ASN A 267 -1.88 18.41 18.25
CA ASN A 267 -2.48 18.05 19.52
C ASN A 267 -1.45 17.53 20.54
N ASP A 268 -0.17 17.85 20.36
CA ASP A 268 0.94 17.56 21.28
C ASP A 268 1.10 16.07 21.67
N TYR A 269 0.73 15.16 20.76
CA TYR A 269 0.93 13.71 20.97
C TYR A 269 2.41 13.35 21.03
N PHE A 270 3.25 14.05 20.30
CA PHE A 270 4.68 13.82 20.23
C PHE A 270 5.42 14.81 21.15
N ASN A 271 6.48 14.33 21.79
CA ASN A 271 7.35 15.19 22.58
C ASN A 271 8.05 16.25 21.70
N ARG A 272 8.52 17.32 22.35
CA ARG A 272 9.31 18.36 21.66
C ARG A 272 10.56 17.76 21.02
N ASN A 273 10.96 18.29 19.85
CA ASN A 273 12.12 17.84 19.06
C ASN A 273 12.04 16.38 18.55
N THR A 274 10.86 15.75 18.58
CA THR A 274 10.68 14.40 18.03
C THR A 274 10.94 14.39 16.52
N LYS A 275 11.65 13.35 16.03
CA LYS A 275 11.92 13.10 14.62
C LYS A 275 11.05 11.98 14.10
N ILE A 276 10.22 12.27 13.10
CA ILE A 276 9.24 11.34 12.52
C ILE A 276 9.64 11.00 11.10
N LEU A 277 9.77 9.70 10.81
CA LEU A 277 9.88 9.17 9.45
C LEU A 277 8.52 8.69 8.98
N ILE A 278 8.04 9.24 7.89
CA ILE A 278 6.77 8.86 7.25
C ILE A 278 7.07 8.05 5.99
N ILE A 279 6.55 6.83 5.92
CA ILE A 279 6.75 5.97 4.76
C ILE A 279 5.68 6.27 3.71
N HIS A 280 6.08 6.88 2.61
CA HIS A 280 5.21 7.10 1.45
C HIS A 280 5.12 5.83 0.62
N THR A 281 4.10 5.02 0.87
CA THR A 281 3.94 3.67 0.31
C THR A 281 3.49 3.62 -1.15
N GLY A 282 3.45 4.75 -1.87
CA GLY A 282 2.98 4.83 -3.25
C GLY A 282 1.45 4.86 -3.36
N GLY A 283 0.90 4.26 -4.39
CA GLY A 283 -0.56 4.19 -4.59
C GLY A 283 -1.14 5.35 -5.38
N LEU A 284 -0.31 6.21 -5.95
CA LEU A 284 -0.73 7.44 -6.64
C LEU A 284 -1.61 7.18 -7.87
N GLN A 285 -1.49 6.01 -8.52
CA GLN A 285 -2.39 5.63 -9.61
C GLN A 285 -3.86 5.54 -9.18
N GLY A 286 -4.13 5.37 -7.87
CA GLY A 286 -5.47 5.39 -7.31
C GLY A 286 -6.17 6.76 -7.36
N ILE A 287 -5.41 7.85 -7.52
CA ILE A 287 -5.94 9.22 -7.61
C ILE A 287 -6.89 9.36 -8.80
N GLN A 288 -6.48 8.87 -9.97
CA GLN A 288 -7.31 8.97 -11.18
C GLN A 288 -8.68 8.29 -10.99
N GLY A 289 -8.69 7.07 -10.45
CA GLY A 289 -9.94 6.35 -10.17
C GLY A 289 -10.80 7.03 -9.09
N MET A 290 -10.16 7.68 -8.11
CA MET A 290 -10.89 8.48 -7.12
C MET A 290 -11.49 9.74 -7.74
N ASN A 291 -10.76 10.43 -8.59
CA ASN A 291 -11.23 11.65 -9.26
C ASN A 291 -12.47 11.38 -10.14
N VAL A 292 -12.55 10.23 -10.82
CA VAL A 292 -13.77 9.84 -11.54
C VAL A 292 -14.98 9.78 -10.57
N LYS A 293 -14.81 9.20 -9.40
CA LYS A 293 -15.89 9.13 -8.38
C LYS A 293 -16.24 10.50 -7.79
N LEU A 294 -15.23 11.35 -7.59
CA LEU A 294 -15.43 12.69 -7.07
C LEU A 294 -16.20 13.57 -8.05
N GLN A 295 -15.84 13.50 -9.33
CA GLN A 295 -16.51 14.21 -10.41
C GLN A 295 -18.00 13.80 -10.50
N GLN A 296 -18.30 12.50 -10.42
CA GLN A 296 -19.68 12.00 -10.40
C GLN A 296 -20.50 12.52 -9.22
N LYS A 297 -19.84 12.88 -8.12
CA LYS A 297 -20.48 13.41 -6.89
C LYS A 297 -20.46 14.94 -6.80
N GLY A 298 -19.91 15.64 -7.79
CA GLY A 298 -19.74 17.10 -7.75
C GLY A 298 -18.79 17.58 -6.63
N LEU A 299 -17.83 16.75 -6.21
CA LEU A 299 -16.84 17.07 -5.18
C LEU A 299 -15.54 17.59 -5.81
N PRO A 300 -14.74 18.38 -5.05
CA PRO A 300 -13.42 18.82 -5.51
C PRO A 300 -12.53 17.64 -5.89
N LEU A 301 -11.70 17.81 -6.91
CA LEU A 301 -10.76 16.81 -7.37
C LEU A 301 -9.45 16.87 -6.57
N ILE A 302 -8.73 15.75 -6.59
CA ILE A 302 -7.36 15.66 -6.07
C ILE A 302 -6.42 16.03 -7.22
N ASN A 303 -5.56 17.02 -6.98
CA ASN A 303 -4.62 17.56 -7.97
C ASN A 303 -3.42 16.64 -8.24
#